data_13c1a03cd21cf7b7e33778b512dd82d9
#
_entry.id   13c1a03cd21cf7b7e33778b512dd82d9
#
_cell.length_a   1.000
_cell.length_b   1.000
_cell.length_c   1.000
_cell.angle_alpha   90.00
_cell.angle_beta   90.00
_cell.angle_gamma   90.00
#
_symmetry.space_group_name_H-M   'P 1'
#
loop_
_entity.id
_entity.type
_entity.pdbx_description
1 polymer ?
#
loop_
_entity_poly.entity_id
_entity_poly.type
_entity_poly.pdbx_seq_one_letter_code
_entity_poly.pdbx_strand_id
1 'polypeptide(L)'
;MTWLFMHGADHYLQMTPEALGRYFPQRWFLIAHITAGGGALISGIVQFWPKLRTYSWKIHRAIGYLYLLSILVSSISALVLASTTAHAVNWAYAFTLQIWASVWISTTFIAFCTATKKQFKLHKEWMIRSYLVTVAFLISGFIYKIPFIQQLGSFEEVTVPLFWMGWAVPLYTYEVIRSTY
;
A
#
# COMPACT_ATOMS: atom_id res chain seq x y z
N MET A 1 8.54 -22.38 0.79
CA MET A 1 8.00 -21.00 0.80
C MET A 1 9.08 -19.93 0.94
N THR A 2 10.10 -20.12 1.75
CA THR A 2 11.25 -19.21 1.91
C THR A 2 12.05 -18.98 0.61
N TRP A 3 12.19 -19.99 -0.25
CA TRP A 3 12.97 -19.91 -1.49
C TRP A 3 12.42 -18.89 -2.51
N LEU A 4 11.10 -18.79 -2.67
CA LEU A 4 10.44 -17.84 -3.58
C LEU A 4 10.52 -16.38 -3.11
N PHE A 5 10.57 -16.16 -1.79
CA PHE A 5 10.73 -14.83 -1.20
C PHE A 5 12.18 -14.31 -1.33
N MET A 6 13.16 -15.18 -1.11
CA MET A 6 14.58 -14.84 -1.16
C MET A 6 15.02 -14.47 -2.59
N HIS A 7 14.67 -15.28 -3.61
CA HIS A 7 15.06 -15.00 -4.98
C HIS A 7 14.38 -13.78 -5.61
N GLY A 8 13.17 -13.40 -5.13
CA GLY A 8 12.53 -12.17 -5.57
C GLY A 8 13.15 -10.91 -4.96
N ALA A 9 13.60 -10.99 -3.70
CA ALA A 9 14.24 -9.86 -3.00
C ALA A 9 15.69 -9.65 -3.47
N ASP A 10 16.44 -10.72 -3.68
CA ASP A 10 17.84 -10.67 -4.12
C ASP A 10 17.99 -9.91 -5.44
N HIS A 11 17.03 -10.06 -6.35
CA HIS A 11 17.04 -9.37 -7.63
C HIS A 11 16.93 -7.84 -7.45
N TYR A 12 16.07 -7.37 -6.54
CA TYR A 12 15.92 -5.93 -6.24
C TYR A 12 17.05 -5.36 -5.37
N LEU A 13 17.74 -6.22 -4.60
CA LEU A 13 18.86 -5.79 -3.74
C LEU A 13 20.15 -5.54 -4.53
N GLN A 14 20.29 -6.10 -5.74
CA GLN A 14 21.50 -5.93 -6.57
C GLN A 14 21.67 -4.52 -7.14
N MET A 15 20.62 -3.68 -7.14
CA MET A 15 20.64 -2.27 -7.59
C MET A 15 21.32 -2.03 -8.94
N THR A 16 21.37 -3.03 -9.80
CA THR A 16 21.97 -2.94 -11.14
C THR A 16 20.92 -2.58 -12.21
N PRO A 17 21.32 -1.98 -13.35
CA PRO A 17 20.39 -1.71 -14.44
C PRO A 17 19.67 -2.96 -14.93
N GLU A 18 20.36 -4.11 -14.94
CA GLU A 18 19.82 -5.41 -15.37
C GLU A 18 18.75 -5.91 -14.41
N ALA A 19 18.97 -5.74 -13.09
CA ALA A 19 18.05 -6.19 -12.05
C ALA A 19 16.80 -5.30 -11.96
N LEU A 20 16.98 -3.98 -12.06
CA LEU A 20 15.90 -3.01 -11.89
C LEU A 20 15.21 -2.63 -13.22
N GLY A 21 15.84 -2.92 -14.36
CA GLY A 21 15.29 -2.63 -15.68
C GLY A 21 14.79 -1.19 -15.79
N ARG A 22 13.52 -1.03 -16.18
CA ARG A 22 12.86 0.29 -16.33
C ARG A 22 12.82 1.14 -15.07
N TYR A 23 12.96 0.53 -13.89
CA TYR A 23 12.95 1.25 -12.60
C TYR A 23 14.31 1.83 -12.22
N PHE A 24 15.38 1.48 -12.92
CA PHE A 24 16.73 1.90 -12.57
C PHE A 24 16.92 3.42 -12.50
N PRO A 25 16.35 4.25 -13.41
CA PRO A 25 16.46 5.71 -13.31
C PRO A 25 15.79 6.25 -12.02
N GLN A 26 14.69 5.67 -11.58
CA GLN A 26 13.93 6.02 -10.39
C GLN A 26 14.17 5.06 -9.21
N ARG A 27 15.29 4.35 -9.17
CA ARG A 27 15.59 3.31 -8.18
C ARG A 27 15.44 3.77 -6.72
N TRP A 28 15.78 5.00 -6.43
CA TRP A 28 15.65 5.53 -5.07
C TRP A 28 14.19 5.70 -4.64
N PHE A 29 13.32 6.10 -5.55
CA PHE A 29 11.87 6.14 -5.29
C PHE A 29 11.30 4.73 -5.14
N LEU A 30 11.78 3.75 -5.92
CA LEU A 30 11.38 2.36 -5.77
C LEU A 30 11.78 1.81 -4.40
N ILE A 31 13.00 2.04 -3.95
CA ILE A 31 13.49 1.60 -2.65
C ILE A 31 12.73 2.30 -1.52
N ALA A 32 12.55 3.61 -1.61
CA ALA A 32 11.77 4.36 -0.64
C ALA A 32 10.31 3.85 -0.57
N HIS A 33 9.69 3.55 -1.71
CA HIS A 33 8.34 2.99 -1.77
C HIS A 33 8.26 1.62 -1.07
N ILE A 34 9.16 0.70 -1.39
CA ILE A 34 9.14 -0.66 -0.83
C ILE A 34 9.46 -0.65 0.67
N THR A 35 10.50 0.08 1.08
CA THR A 35 10.91 0.10 2.50
C THR A 35 9.89 0.80 3.39
N ALA A 36 9.40 1.95 2.95
CA ALA A 36 8.35 2.67 3.67
C ALA A 36 7.02 1.92 3.63
N GLY A 37 6.65 1.32 2.49
CA GLY A 37 5.47 0.46 2.39
C GLY A 37 5.51 -0.73 3.36
N GLY A 38 6.67 -1.39 3.48
CA GLY A 38 6.91 -2.42 4.50
C GLY A 38 6.77 -1.90 5.92
N GLY A 39 7.31 -0.70 6.19
CA GLY A 39 7.13 0.00 7.46
C GLY A 39 5.66 0.27 7.79
N ALA A 40 4.86 0.69 6.79
CA ALA A 40 3.42 0.90 6.96
C ALA A 40 2.68 -0.41 7.25
N LEU A 41 3.01 -1.50 6.54
CA LEU A 41 2.39 -2.81 6.78
C LEU A 41 2.63 -3.26 8.22
N ILE A 42 3.87 -3.26 8.70
CA ILE A 42 4.24 -3.74 10.03
C ILE A 42 3.66 -2.83 11.12
N SER A 43 3.87 -1.53 11.02
CA SER A 43 3.36 -0.57 12.01
C SER A 43 1.83 -0.55 12.06
N GLY A 44 1.15 -0.75 10.92
CA GLY A 44 -0.30 -0.88 10.84
C GLY A 44 -0.83 -2.06 11.64
N ILE A 45 -0.26 -3.27 11.48
CA ILE A 45 -0.64 -4.45 12.28
C ILE A 45 -0.54 -4.13 13.78
N VAL A 46 0.57 -3.53 14.20
CA VAL A 46 0.81 -3.20 15.60
C VAL A 46 -0.20 -2.18 16.12
N GLN A 47 -0.62 -1.21 15.29
CA GLN A 47 -1.62 -0.20 15.66
C GLN A 47 -3.00 -0.78 15.98
N PHE A 48 -3.39 -1.89 15.31
CA PHE A 48 -4.66 -2.56 15.57
C PHE A 48 -4.64 -3.46 16.79
N TRP A 49 -3.48 -3.69 17.42
CA TRP A 49 -3.39 -4.52 18.61
C TRP A 49 -4.00 -3.81 19.84
N PRO A 50 -5.16 -4.30 20.39
CA PRO A 50 -5.88 -3.58 21.44
C PRO A 50 -5.03 -3.34 22.70
N LYS A 51 -4.19 -4.32 23.06
CA LYS A 51 -3.33 -4.24 24.25
C LYS A 51 -2.28 -3.13 24.17
N LEU A 52 -1.84 -2.75 22.97
CA LEU A 52 -0.83 -1.71 22.80
C LEU A 52 -1.34 -0.36 23.34
N ARG A 53 -2.59 -0.01 23.02
CA ARG A 53 -3.21 1.25 23.44
C ARG A 53 -3.44 1.28 24.95
N THR A 54 -3.84 0.16 25.56
CA THR A 54 -4.03 0.07 27.01
C THR A 54 -2.71 0.04 27.77
N TYR A 55 -1.66 -0.53 27.17
CA TYR A 55 -0.34 -0.58 27.77
C TYR A 55 0.36 0.80 27.78
N SER A 56 0.37 1.50 26.65
CA SER A 56 1.02 2.82 26.57
C SER A 56 0.50 3.67 25.41
N TRP A 57 -0.15 4.78 25.75
CA TRP A 57 -0.54 5.81 24.79
C TRP A 57 0.65 6.44 24.05
N LYS A 58 1.80 6.57 24.72
CA LYS A 58 3.00 7.14 24.11
C LYS A 58 3.52 6.24 22.98
N ILE A 59 3.57 4.92 23.23
CA ILE A 59 4.01 3.94 22.24
C ILE A 59 3.01 3.88 21.07
N HIS A 60 1.70 3.82 21.35
CA HIS A 60 0.67 3.85 20.31
C HIS A 60 0.83 5.07 19.39
N ARG A 61 1.05 6.26 19.96
CA ARG A 61 1.27 7.50 19.19
C ARG A 61 2.56 7.47 18.39
N ALA A 62 3.66 7.00 18.95
CA ALA A 62 4.94 6.90 18.25
C ALA A 62 4.87 5.97 17.04
N ILE A 63 4.26 4.79 17.20
CA ILE A 63 4.05 3.85 16.11
C ILE A 63 3.04 4.42 15.09
N GLY A 64 2.03 5.17 15.54
CA GLY A 64 1.10 5.89 14.66
C GLY A 64 1.81 6.92 13.79
N TYR A 65 2.74 7.70 14.32
CA TYR A 65 3.55 8.62 13.52
C TYR A 65 4.47 7.88 12.55
N LEU A 66 5.04 6.75 12.96
CA LEU A 66 5.81 5.89 12.04
C LEU A 66 4.95 5.42 10.88
N TYR A 67 3.73 4.95 11.14
CA TYR A 67 2.76 4.56 10.12
C TYR A 67 2.45 5.70 9.14
N LEU A 68 2.13 6.89 9.67
CA LEU A 68 1.83 8.07 8.87
C LEU A 68 3.00 8.48 7.97
N LEU A 69 4.22 8.55 8.53
CA LEU A 69 5.42 8.89 7.80
C LEU A 69 5.73 7.85 6.71
N SER A 70 5.58 6.58 7.05
CA SER A 70 5.77 5.48 6.12
C SER A 70 4.81 5.58 4.92
N ILE A 71 3.53 5.85 5.16
CA ILE A 71 2.57 6.04 4.06
C ILE A 71 2.92 7.29 3.24
N LEU A 72 3.25 8.39 3.87
CA LEU A 72 3.60 9.63 3.16
C LEU A 72 4.78 9.40 2.21
N VAL A 73 5.87 8.84 2.70
CA VAL A 73 7.08 8.55 1.90
C VAL A 73 6.76 7.55 0.78
N SER A 74 6.06 6.46 1.12
CA SER A 74 5.72 5.42 0.16
C SER A 74 4.78 5.94 -0.94
N SER A 75 3.77 6.73 -0.59
CA SER A 75 2.80 7.25 -1.54
C SER A 75 3.38 8.31 -2.47
N ILE A 76 4.22 9.22 -1.95
CA ILE A 76 4.92 10.20 -2.81
C ILE A 76 5.83 9.45 -3.80
N SER A 77 6.57 8.47 -3.32
CA SER A 77 7.42 7.64 -4.17
C SER A 77 6.60 6.86 -5.22
N ALA A 78 5.44 6.31 -4.83
CA ALA A 78 4.53 5.65 -5.75
C ALA A 78 3.99 6.61 -6.83
N LEU A 79 3.64 7.85 -6.48
CA LEU A 79 3.19 8.86 -7.44
C LEU A 79 4.29 9.21 -8.46
N VAL A 80 5.55 9.34 -8.03
CA VAL A 80 6.67 9.56 -8.94
C VAL A 80 6.84 8.36 -9.88
N LEU A 81 6.84 7.13 -9.35
CA LEU A 81 6.96 5.91 -10.15
C LEU A 81 5.78 5.75 -11.13
N ALA A 82 4.56 6.05 -10.69
CA ALA A 82 3.37 6.01 -11.52
C ALA A 82 3.42 7.03 -12.65
N SER A 83 3.93 8.24 -12.39
CA SER A 83 4.01 9.31 -13.36
C SER A 83 5.19 9.17 -14.34
N THR A 84 6.15 8.31 -14.06
CA THR A 84 7.35 8.09 -14.88
C THR A 84 7.40 6.68 -15.45
N THR A 85 7.79 5.73 -14.62
CA THR A 85 8.05 4.34 -15.04
C THR A 85 6.80 3.58 -15.47
N ALA A 86 5.67 3.80 -14.77
CA ALA A 86 4.41 3.10 -15.09
C ALA A 86 3.79 3.62 -16.39
N HIS A 87 3.97 4.89 -16.73
CA HIS A 87 3.54 5.45 -18.02
C HIS A 87 4.19 4.77 -19.22
N ALA A 88 5.42 4.31 -19.08
CA ALA A 88 6.12 3.54 -20.11
C ALA A 88 5.53 2.14 -20.34
N VAL A 89 4.70 1.65 -19.42
CA VAL A 89 3.95 0.41 -19.59
C VAL A 89 2.66 0.68 -20.34
N ASN A 90 1.77 1.45 -19.70
CA ASN A 90 0.45 1.80 -20.23
C ASN A 90 -0.13 2.95 -19.39
N TRP A 91 -0.87 3.88 -20.03
CA TRP A 91 -1.48 5.00 -19.32
C TRP A 91 -2.52 4.55 -18.26
N ALA A 92 -3.33 3.52 -18.59
CA ALA A 92 -4.35 3.01 -17.68
C ALA A 92 -3.72 2.38 -16.41
N TYR A 93 -2.59 1.68 -16.57
CA TYR A 93 -1.81 1.16 -15.46
C TYR A 93 -1.24 2.29 -14.58
N ALA A 94 -0.65 3.31 -15.20
CA ALA A 94 -0.12 4.47 -14.49
C ALA A 94 -1.23 5.22 -13.71
N PHE A 95 -2.35 5.47 -14.38
CA PHE A 95 -3.51 6.14 -13.78
C PHE A 95 -4.08 5.35 -12.60
N THR A 96 -4.20 4.03 -12.73
CA THR A 96 -4.63 3.15 -11.63
C THR A 96 -3.77 3.31 -10.39
N LEU A 97 -2.45 3.33 -10.55
CA LEU A 97 -1.51 3.50 -9.44
C LEU A 97 -1.55 4.91 -8.83
N GLN A 98 -1.76 5.94 -9.65
CA GLN A 98 -1.92 7.33 -9.17
C GLN A 98 -3.19 7.48 -8.32
N ILE A 99 -4.32 6.92 -8.77
CA ILE A 99 -5.57 6.93 -8.01
C ILE A 99 -5.39 6.16 -6.71
N TRP A 100 -4.77 4.97 -6.75
CA TRP A 100 -4.53 4.18 -5.55
C TRP A 100 -3.69 4.94 -4.51
N ALA A 101 -2.57 5.53 -4.93
CA ALA A 101 -1.72 6.34 -4.04
C ALA A 101 -2.50 7.54 -3.46
N SER A 102 -3.37 8.18 -4.26
CA SER A 102 -4.21 9.29 -3.82
C SER A 102 -5.24 8.85 -2.77
N VAL A 103 -5.89 7.71 -2.97
CA VAL A 103 -6.82 7.11 -1.99
C VAL A 103 -6.07 6.75 -0.70
N TRP A 104 -4.86 6.21 -0.82
CA TRP A 104 -4.03 5.84 0.33
C TRP A 104 -3.64 7.04 1.20
N ILE A 105 -3.14 8.11 0.57
CA ILE A 105 -2.84 9.37 1.27
C ILE A 105 -4.10 9.95 1.91
N SER A 106 -5.20 10.03 1.15
CA SER A 106 -6.44 10.68 1.61
C SER A 106 -7.04 9.97 2.82
N THR A 107 -7.16 8.64 2.78
CA THR A 107 -7.69 7.86 3.91
C THR A 107 -6.84 8.01 5.16
N THR A 108 -5.52 8.00 4.98
CA THR A 108 -4.56 8.18 6.08
C THR A 108 -4.59 9.60 6.65
N PHE A 109 -4.66 10.60 5.78
CA PHE A 109 -4.74 12.01 6.20
C PHE A 109 -6.01 12.30 6.99
N ILE A 110 -7.16 11.77 6.56
CA ILE A 110 -8.42 11.93 7.30
C ILE A 110 -8.35 11.21 8.65
N ALA A 111 -7.72 10.02 8.70
CA ALA A 111 -7.48 9.33 9.96
C ALA A 111 -6.64 10.18 10.94
N PHE A 112 -5.60 10.82 10.45
CA PHE A 112 -4.78 11.74 11.23
C PHE A 112 -5.60 12.96 11.72
N CYS A 113 -6.33 13.63 10.83
CA CYS A 113 -7.15 14.78 11.17
C CYS A 113 -8.21 14.46 12.23
N THR A 114 -8.84 13.29 12.14
CA THR A 114 -9.84 12.85 13.13
C THR A 114 -9.21 12.53 14.49
N ALA A 115 -7.99 12.01 14.52
CA ALA A 115 -7.23 11.81 15.75
C ALA A 115 -6.90 13.14 16.44
N THR A 116 -6.42 14.14 15.70
CA THR A 116 -6.07 15.46 16.23
C THR A 116 -7.30 16.21 16.78
N LYS A 117 -8.45 16.00 16.15
CA LYS A 117 -9.75 16.52 16.61
C LYS A 117 -10.38 15.70 17.75
N LYS A 118 -9.67 14.68 18.27
CA LYS A 118 -10.16 13.77 19.34
C LYS A 118 -11.45 13.01 18.97
N GLN A 119 -11.73 12.85 17.68
CA GLN A 119 -12.86 12.09 17.15
C GLN A 119 -12.49 10.60 17.03
N PHE A 120 -12.27 9.94 18.15
CA PHE A 120 -11.64 8.61 18.19
C PHE A 120 -12.43 7.51 17.47
N LYS A 121 -13.77 7.61 17.41
CA LYS A 121 -14.59 6.66 16.64
C LYS A 121 -14.29 6.79 15.17
N LEU A 122 -14.34 8.01 14.62
CA LEU A 122 -14.02 8.29 13.23
C LEU A 122 -12.55 7.97 12.89
N HIS A 123 -11.63 8.31 13.81
CA HIS A 123 -10.22 7.94 13.66
C HIS A 123 -10.05 6.43 13.43
N LYS A 124 -10.68 5.59 14.27
CA LYS A 124 -10.62 4.13 14.12
C LYS A 124 -11.18 3.68 12.78
N GLU A 125 -12.29 4.23 12.35
CA GLU A 125 -12.92 3.90 11.08
C GLU A 125 -12.02 4.28 9.89
N TRP A 126 -11.39 5.45 9.90
CA TRP A 126 -10.48 5.88 8.84
C TRP A 126 -9.15 5.14 8.87
N MET A 127 -8.67 4.73 10.03
CA MET A 127 -7.51 3.83 10.14
C MET A 127 -7.78 2.46 9.49
N ILE A 128 -8.99 1.91 9.66
CA ILE A 128 -9.38 0.66 8.98
C ILE A 128 -9.32 0.84 7.46
N ARG A 129 -9.91 1.93 6.93
CA ARG A 129 -9.86 2.22 5.49
C ARG A 129 -8.43 2.36 4.98
N SER A 130 -7.61 3.15 5.66
CA SER A 130 -6.20 3.31 5.33
C SER A 130 -5.46 1.98 5.31
N TYR A 131 -5.72 1.11 6.28
CA TYR A 131 -5.03 -0.17 6.35
C TYR A 131 -5.54 -1.19 5.32
N LEU A 132 -6.82 -1.19 4.98
CA LEU A 132 -7.36 -1.99 3.86
C LEU A 132 -6.66 -1.62 2.54
N VAL A 133 -6.47 -0.32 2.28
CA VAL A 133 -5.73 0.15 1.11
C VAL A 133 -4.25 -0.26 1.17
N THR A 134 -3.65 -0.26 2.37
CA THR A 134 -2.25 -0.67 2.57
C THR A 134 -2.03 -2.15 2.23
N VAL A 135 -2.87 -3.04 2.74
CA VAL A 135 -2.70 -4.50 2.50
C VAL A 135 -3.13 -4.93 1.11
N ALA A 136 -3.99 -4.15 0.47
CA ALA A 136 -4.53 -4.45 -0.86
C ALA A 136 -3.42 -4.66 -1.89
N PHE A 137 -2.35 -3.85 -1.87
CA PHE A 137 -1.23 -3.98 -2.80
C PHE A 137 -0.51 -5.32 -2.66
N LEU A 138 -0.28 -5.74 -1.42
CA LEU A 138 0.35 -7.02 -1.13
C LEU A 138 -0.52 -8.18 -1.61
N ILE A 139 -1.83 -8.13 -1.33
CA ILE A 139 -2.79 -9.15 -1.74
C ILE A 139 -2.88 -9.22 -3.26
N SER A 140 -3.01 -8.08 -3.94
CA SER A 140 -3.04 -8.02 -5.42
C SER A 140 -1.75 -8.58 -6.04
N GLY A 141 -0.58 -8.29 -5.45
CA GLY A 141 0.68 -8.85 -5.88
C GLY A 141 0.75 -10.38 -5.72
N PHE A 142 0.20 -10.93 -4.64
CA PHE A 142 0.11 -12.38 -4.46
C PHE A 142 -0.87 -13.03 -5.43
N ILE A 143 -2.04 -12.43 -5.64
CA ILE A 143 -3.04 -12.95 -6.61
C ILE A 143 -2.44 -12.97 -8.02
N TYR A 144 -1.74 -11.91 -8.43
CA TYR A 144 -1.08 -11.86 -9.73
C TYR A 144 -0.05 -12.98 -9.93
N LYS A 145 0.60 -13.47 -8.86
CA LYS A 145 1.57 -14.59 -8.95
C LYS A 145 0.94 -15.95 -9.18
N ILE A 146 -0.38 -16.07 -9.14
CA ILE A 146 -1.08 -17.34 -9.44
C ILE A 146 -0.97 -17.57 -10.95
N PRO A 147 -0.42 -18.73 -11.43
CA PRO A 147 -0.21 -18.98 -12.84
C PRO A 147 -1.46 -18.85 -13.71
N PHE A 148 -2.61 -19.28 -13.21
CA PHE A 148 -3.89 -19.13 -13.90
C PHE A 148 -4.23 -17.65 -14.16
N ILE A 149 -3.97 -16.77 -13.20
CA ILE A 149 -4.25 -15.33 -13.33
C ILE A 149 -3.35 -14.70 -14.40
N GLN A 150 -2.08 -15.09 -14.47
CA GLN A 150 -1.13 -14.58 -15.47
C GLN A 150 -1.47 -15.03 -16.90
N GLN A 151 -2.23 -16.11 -17.05
CA GLN A 151 -2.67 -16.63 -18.36
C GLN A 151 -3.92 -15.91 -18.91
N LEU A 152 -4.58 -15.07 -18.10
CA LEU A 152 -5.82 -14.37 -18.50
C LEU A 152 -5.59 -13.22 -19.51
N GLY A 153 -4.35 -12.75 -19.67
CA GLY A 153 -4.03 -11.67 -20.59
C GLY A 153 -2.62 -11.12 -20.39
N SER A 154 -2.33 -9.99 -21.03
CA SER A 154 -1.10 -9.26 -20.81
C SER A 154 -0.96 -8.75 -19.37
N PHE A 155 0.24 -8.33 -18.99
CA PHE A 155 0.51 -7.80 -17.65
C PHE A 155 -0.47 -6.69 -17.26
N GLU A 156 -0.67 -5.70 -18.14
CA GLU A 156 -1.55 -4.55 -17.90
C GLU A 156 -3.03 -4.92 -17.94
N GLU A 157 -3.45 -5.82 -18.81
CA GLU A 157 -4.84 -6.28 -18.89
C GLU A 157 -5.28 -6.97 -17.59
N VAL A 158 -4.38 -7.69 -16.96
CA VAL A 158 -4.64 -8.40 -15.72
C VAL A 158 -4.46 -7.49 -14.50
N THR A 159 -3.39 -6.70 -14.46
CA THR A 159 -3.06 -5.93 -13.25
C THR A 159 -3.95 -4.71 -13.04
N VAL A 160 -4.43 -4.06 -14.11
CA VAL A 160 -5.31 -2.89 -13.98
C VAL A 160 -6.61 -3.25 -13.24
N PRO A 161 -7.44 -4.20 -13.68
CA PRO A 161 -8.64 -4.58 -12.95
C PRO A 161 -8.34 -5.19 -11.58
N LEU A 162 -7.27 -5.99 -11.45
CA LEU A 162 -6.86 -6.59 -10.20
C LEU A 162 -6.52 -5.54 -9.14
N PHE A 163 -5.83 -4.48 -9.52
CA PHE A 163 -5.47 -3.39 -8.63
C PHE A 163 -6.69 -2.57 -8.22
N TRP A 164 -7.60 -2.26 -9.13
CA TRP A 164 -8.87 -1.61 -8.80
C TRP A 164 -9.68 -2.45 -7.81
N MET A 165 -9.87 -3.73 -8.09
CA MET A 165 -10.61 -4.64 -7.20
C MET A 165 -9.92 -4.81 -5.86
N GLY A 166 -8.60 -4.81 -5.83
CA GLY A 166 -7.79 -5.05 -4.64
C GLY A 166 -8.08 -4.08 -3.50
N TRP A 167 -8.33 -2.80 -3.77
CA TRP A 167 -8.67 -1.82 -2.74
C TRP A 167 -10.15 -1.40 -2.75
N ALA A 168 -10.80 -1.33 -3.91
CA ALA A 168 -12.18 -0.84 -4.00
C ALA A 168 -13.18 -1.83 -3.39
N VAL A 169 -13.01 -3.14 -3.67
CA VAL A 169 -13.91 -4.17 -3.11
C VAL A 169 -13.84 -4.24 -1.59
N PRO A 170 -12.66 -4.32 -0.94
CA PRO A 170 -12.59 -4.30 0.53
C PRO A 170 -13.14 -3.03 1.15
N LEU A 171 -12.90 -1.85 0.55
CA LEU A 171 -13.48 -0.59 1.04
C LEU A 171 -14.99 -0.60 0.92
N TYR A 172 -15.53 -0.98 -0.23
CA TYR A 172 -16.98 -1.09 -0.42
C TYR A 172 -17.62 -2.06 0.57
N THR A 173 -17.02 -3.24 0.73
CA THR A 173 -17.50 -4.26 1.69
C THR A 173 -17.50 -3.69 3.11
N TYR A 174 -16.45 -2.97 3.50
CA TYR A 174 -16.39 -2.32 4.81
C TYR A 174 -17.51 -1.27 4.98
N GLU A 175 -17.80 -0.44 3.96
CA GLU A 175 -18.90 0.53 4.05
C GLU A 175 -20.27 -0.13 4.17
N VAL A 176 -20.52 -1.19 3.40
CA VAL A 176 -21.77 -1.95 3.50
C VAL A 176 -21.96 -2.52 4.91
N ILE A 177 -20.95 -3.21 5.44
CA ILE A 177 -21.01 -3.76 6.80
C ILE A 177 -21.25 -2.65 7.84
N ARG A 178 -20.51 -1.56 7.75
CA ARG A 178 -20.62 -0.42 8.68
C ARG A 178 -21.99 0.25 8.63
N SER A 179 -22.63 0.31 7.47
CA SER A 179 -23.96 0.94 7.31
C SER A 179 -25.08 0.08 7.86
N THR A 180 -24.81 -1.21 8.08
CA THR A 180 -25.81 -2.18 8.55
C THR A 180 -25.83 -2.30 10.09
N TYR A 181 -24.78 -1.83 10.76
CA TYR A 181 -24.59 -1.86 12.22
C TYR A 181 -24.26 -0.47 12.76
#